data_10bdbe7bc6a9fa67a409abf6d5e45e47
#
_entry.id   10bdbe7bc6a9fa67a409abf6d5e45e47
#
_cell.length_a   1.000
_cell.length_b   1.000
_cell.length_c   1.000
_cell.angle_alpha   90.00
_cell.angle_beta   90.00
_cell.angle_gamma   90.00
#
_symmetry.space_group_name_H-M   'P 1'
#
loop_
_entity.id
_entity.type
_entity.pdbx_description
1 polymer ?
#
loop_
_entity_poly.entity_id
_entity_poly.type
_entity_poly.pdbx_seq_one_letter_code
_entity_poly.pdbx_strand_id
1 'polypeptide(L)'
;FYIYGYGDYKRKIAKTIDELDFISDPEAYDKLQELKAMDICCDAVIILGRRYHDLALEKAAACKEPVRKQELLSIAENCAVVPEHRPETYWQALQMYWFTHLGVTLELNPWDAFTPGRLDQHLNPFYEKDTAAGRLDDTLALELLECLWVKLFNSPAPVKVGVTLKESGTYVDFANINTGGVREDGEDGVNRVSYLILDCMEDMRQNQPNSNVQI
;
A
#
# COMPACT_ATOMS: atom_id res chain seq x y z
N PHE A 1 2.04 -6.45 7.99
CA PHE A 1 2.41 -5.66 6.83
C PHE A 1 3.15 -4.38 7.26
N TYR A 2 2.55 -3.50 8.06
CA TYR A 2 3.17 -2.22 8.47
C TYR A 2 4.26 -2.32 9.56
N ILE A 3 4.52 -3.51 10.09
CA ILE A 3 5.55 -3.75 11.13
C ILE A 3 6.95 -3.80 10.53
N TYR A 4 7.06 -4.13 9.24
CA TYR A 4 8.31 -4.33 8.52
C TYR A 4 8.33 -3.54 7.22
N GLY A 5 9.52 -3.08 6.82
CA GLY A 5 9.78 -2.67 5.45
C GLY A 5 10.34 -3.83 4.61
N TYR A 6 10.45 -3.64 3.31
CA TYR A 6 11.02 -4.65 2.42
C TYR A 6 12.48 -4.97 2.71
N GLY A 7 13.25 -4.00 3.24
CA GLY A 7 14.60 -4.24 3.75
C GLY A 7 14.65 -5.19 4.95
N ASP A 8 13.62 -5.19 5.80
CA ASP A 8 13.50 -6.16 6.90
C ASP A 8 13.20 -7.56 6.38
N TYR A 9 12.34 -7.68 5.36
CA TYR A 9 12.07 -8.96 4.73
C TYR A 9 13.33 -9.53 4.08
N LYS A 10 14.14 -8.72 3.38
CA LYS A 10 15.44 -9.17 2.82
C LYS A 10 16.37 -9.72 3.90
N ARG A 11 16.46 -9.06 5.06
CA ARG A 11 17.27 -9.57 6.19
C ARG A 11 16.74 -10.91 6.73
N LYS A 12 15.43 -11.07 6.83
CA LYS A 12 14.82 -12.35 7.23
C LYS A 12 15.07 -13.45 6.21
N ILE A 13 14.93 -13.13 4.92
CA ILE A 13 15.19 -14.06 3.82
C ILE A 13 16.64 -14.54 3.87
N ALA A 14 17.60 -13.62 3.96
CA ALA A 14 19.02 -13.96 4.05
C ALA A 14 19.30 -14.89 5.24
N LYS A 15 18.76 -14.56 6.41
CA LYS A 15 18.90 -15.42 7.59
C LYS A 15 18.29 -16.82 7.38
N THR A 16 17.10 -16.89 6.77
CA THR A 16 16.46 -18.19 6.49
C THR A 16 17.26 -19.02 5.49
N ILE A 17 17.89 -18.38 4.50
CA ILE A 17 18.79 -19.07 3.55
C ILE A 17 19.99 -19.67 4.28
N ASP A 18 20.61 -18.93 5.20
CA ASP A 18 21.76 -19.38 5.98
C ASP A 18 21.40 -20.57 6.91
N GLU A 19 20.13 -20.69 7.30
CA GLU A 19 19.61 -21.74 8.20
C GLU A 19 19.08 -22.98 7.43
N LEU A 20 19.14 -23.03 6.10
CA LEU A 20 18.67 -24.17 5.31
C LEU A 20 19.52 -25.41 5.55
N ASP A 21 18.86 -26.53 5.86
CA ASP A 21 19.50 -27.84 6.03
C ASP A 21 19.44 -28.68 4.73
N PHE A 22 20.49 -28.60 3.94
CA PHE A 22 20.61 -29.34 2.68
C PHE A 22 20.88 -30.85 2.84
N ILE A 23 21.08 -31.31 4.10
CA ILE A 23 21.36 -32.74 4.36
C ILE A 23 20.07 -33.46 4.73
N SER A 24 19.26 -32.88 5.63
CA SER A 24 18.09 -33.52 6.20
C SER A 24 16.76 -33.09 5.57
N ASP A 25 16.72 -31.91 4.92
CA ASP A 25 15.52 -31.38 4.27
C ASP A 25 15.55 -31.61 2.74
N PRO A 26 14.76 -32.54 2.22
CA PRO A 26 14.72 -32.81 0.79
C PRO A 26 14.18 -31.65 -0.07
N GLU A 27 13.48 -30.69 0.54
CA GLU A 27 12.95 -29.49 -0.11
C GLU A 27 13.87 -28.28 0.01
N ALA A 28 15.02 -28.39 0.65
CA ALA A 28 15.91 -27.26 0.92
C ALA A 28 16.32 -26.49 -0.34
N TYR A 29 16.54 -27.20 -1.46
CA TYR A 29 16.89 -26.57 -2.72
C TYR A 29 15.73 -25.74 -3.30
N ASP A 30 14.51 -26.26 -3.27
CA ASP A 30 13.33 -25.56 -3.77
C ASP A 30 13.03 -24.34 -2.87
N LYS A 31 13.12 -24.49 -1.55
CA LYS A 31 13.03 -23.38 -0.59
C LYS A 31 14.06 -22.29 -0.88
N LEU A 32 15.31 -22.67 -1.21
CA LEU A 32 16.34 -21.70 -1.60
C LEU A 32 15.94 -20.91 -2.85
N GLN A 33 15.37 -21.55 -3.87
CA GLN A 33 14.95 -20.84 -5.08
C GLN A 33 13.79 -19.89 -4.82
N GLU A 34 12.79 -20.29 -4.03
CA GLU A 34 11.70 -19.44 -3.59
C GLU A 34 12.19 -18.24 -2.79
N LEU A 35 13.08 -18.44 -1.83
CA LEU A 35 13.65 -17.35 -1.03
C LEU A 35 14.44 -16.36 -1.89
N LYS A 36 15.19 -16.82 -2.89
CA LYS A 36 15.87 -15.94 -3.84
C LYS A 36 14.89 -15.16 -4.70
N ALA A 37 13.80 -15.78 -5.15
CA ALA A 37 12.74 -15.09 -5.90
C ALA A 37 12.08 -14.00 -5.03
N MET A 38 11.77 -14.31 -3.77
CA MET A 38 11.22 -13.33 -2.82
C MET A 38 12.18 -12.15 -2.58
N ASP A 39 13.49 -12.41 -2.51
CA ASP A 39 14.51 -11.35 -2.35
C ASP A 39 14.52 -10.40 -3.55
N ILE A 40 14.46 -10.95 -4.77
CA ILE A 40 14.36 -10.16 -6.02
C ILE A 40 13.07 -9.31 -6.03
N CYS A 41 11.93 -9.87 -5.61
CA CYS A 41 10.68 -9.12 -5.51
C CYS A 41 10.79 -7.96 -4.52
N CYS A 42 11.46 -8.17 -3.38
CA CYS A 42 11.73 -7.09 -2.42
C CYS A 42 12.55 -5.96 -3.05
N ASP A 43 13.61 -6.30 -3.81
CA ASP A 43 14.42 -5.32 -4.51
C ASP A 43 13.61 -4.52 -5.54
N ALA A 44 12.74 -5.19 -6.29
CA ALA A 44 11.91 -4.53 -7.30
C ALA A 44 11.02 -3.44 -6.68
N VAL A 45 10.37 -3.72 -5.54
CA VAL A 45 9.51 -2.75 -4.85
C VAL A 45 10.33 -1.62 -4.21
N ILE A 46 11.52 -1.92 -3.65
CA ILE A 46 12.44 -0.91 -3.13
C ILE A 46 12.93 0.03 -4.25
N ILE A 47 13.31 -0.51 -5.39
CA ILE A 47 13.74 0.27 -6.57
C ILE A 47 12.61 1.18 -7.04
N LEU A 48 11.37 0.69 -7.05
CA LEU A 48 10.21 1.50 -7.40
C LEU A 48 10.09 2.72 -6.48
N GLY A 49 10.16 2.53 -5.16
CA GLY A 49 10.14 3.62 -4.18
C GLY A 49 11.25 4.65 -4.41
N ARG A 50 12.48 4.19 -4.61
CA ARG A 50 13.63 5.06 -4.89
C ARG A 50 13.46 5.88 -6.18
N ARG A 51 12.93 5.28 -7.24
CA ARG A 51 12.63 6.00 -8.50
C ARG A 51 11.57 7.09 -8.32
N TYR A 52 10.55 6.86 -7.49
CA TYR A 52 9.56 7.88 -7.17
C TYR A 52 10.14 8.99 -6.29
N HIS A 53 11.04 8.66 -5.35
CA HIS A 53 11.81 9.65 -4.59
C HIS A 53 12.57 10.60 -5.52
N ASP A 54 13.40 10.05 -6.42
CA ASP A 54 14.23 10.82 -7.34
C ASP A 54 13.38 11.71 -8.27
N LEU A 55 12.29 11.14 -8.82
CA LEU A 55 11.36 11.87 -9.68
C LEU A 55 10.66 13.00 -8.94
N ALA A 56 10.29 12.80 -7.68
CA ALA A 56 9.65 13.84 -6.86
C ALA A 56 10.63 15.00 -6.60
N LEU A 57 11.90 14.71 -6.30
CA LEU A 57 12.95 15.74 -6.16
C LEU A 57 13.18 16.52 -7.46
N GLU A 58 13.26 15.83 -8.59
CA GLU A 58 13.40 16.46 -9.91
C GLU A 58 12.24 17.42 -10.19
N LYS A 59 11.01 16.94 -9.96
CA LYS A 59 9.81 17.77 -10.16
C LYS A 59 9.75 18.94 -9.18
N ALA A 60 10.16 18.74 -7.91
CA ALA A 60 10.21 19.82 -6.92
C ALA A 60 11.24 20.90 -7.30
N ALA A 61 12.39 20.51 -7.85
CA ALA A 61 13.41 21.46 -8.31
C ALA A 61 12.91 22.32 -9.49
N ALA A 62 12.09 21.75 -10.38
CA ALA A 62 11.51 22.46 -11.52
C ALA A 62 10.23 23.25 -11.18
N CYS A 63 9.59 22.97 -10.01
CA CYS A 63 8.31 23.56 -9.64
C CYS A 63 8.49 25.00 -9.14
N LYS A 64 7.70 25.93 -9.72
CA LYS A 64 7.70 27.36 -9.35
C LYS A 64 6.62 27.70 -8.31
N GLU A 65 5.60 26.86 -8.20
CA GLU A 65 4.50 27.05 -7.27
C GLU A 65 4.93 26.55 -5.88
N PRO A 66 4.94 27.41 -4.84
CA PRO A 66 5.54 27.06 -3.55
C PRO A 66 4.83 25.91 -2.83
N VAL A 67 3.49 25.88 -2.85
CA VAL A 67 2.70 24.83 -2.18
C VAL A 67 2.96 23.49 -2.84
N ARG A 68 2.84 23.43 -4.17
CA ARG A 68 3.12 22.21 -4.93
C ARG A 68 4.54 21.72 -4.78
N LYS A 69 5.51 22.62 -4.70
CA LYS A 69 6.91 22.26 -4.43
C LYS A 69 7.05 21.59 -3.07
N GLN A 70 6.39 22.11 -2.04
CA GLN A 70 6.44 21.52 -0.71
C GLN A 70 5.79 20.13 -0.69
N GLU A 71 4.65 19.95 -1.36
CA GLU A 71 4.01 18.63 -1.50
C GLU A 71 4.95 17.62 -2.17
N LEU A 72 5.64 18.01 -3.25
CA LEU A 72 6.60 17.13 -3.93
C LEU A 72 7.78 16.77 -3.04
N LEU A 73 8.27 17.70 -2.21
CA LEU A 73 9.32 17.41 -1.22
C LEU A 73 8.81 16.43 -0.16
N SER A 74 7.60 16.59 0.35
CA SER A 74 6.99 15.65 1.31
C SER A 74 6.78 14.26 0.70
N ILE A 75 6.40 14.18 -0.58
CA ILE A 75 6.33 12.90 -1.31
C ILE A 75 7.73 12.26 -1.40
N ALA A 76 8.77 13.04 -1.72
CA ALA A 76 10.13 12.53 -1.77
C ALA A 76 10.59 12.00 -0.40
N GLU A 77 10.35 12.74 0.68
CA GLU A 77 10.67 12.33 2.05
C GLU A 77 9.97 10.99 2.41
N ASN A 78 8.70 10.83 2.09
CA ASN A 78 7.99 9.58 2.31
C ASN A 78 8.59 8.43 1.49
N CYS A 79 8.88 8.66 0.21
CA CYS A 79 9.49 7.65 -0.67
C CYS A 79 10.94 7.30 -0.30
N ALA A 80 11.64 8.14 0.47
CA ALA A 80 12.96 7.83 1.03
C ALA A 80 12.87 6.81 2.17
N VAL A 81 11.73 6.70 2.83
CA VAL A 81 11.50 5.78 3.96
C VAL A 81 10.83 4.51 3.46
N VAL A 82 9.69 4.64 2.81
CA VAL A 82 8.90 3.49 2.35
C VAL A 82 9.09 3.27 0.84
N PRO A 83 9.10 2.05 0.37
CA PRO A 83 8.77 0.78 1.02
C PRO A 83 9.97 0.06 1.67
N GLU A 84 11.19 0.59 1.60
CA GLU A 84 12.39 -0.08 2.12
C GLU A 84 12.32 -0.26 3.64
N HIS A 85 11.88 0.78 4.36
CA HIS A 85 11.70 0.77 5.80
C HIS A 85 10.21 0.71 6.17
N ARG A 86 9.91 0.34 7.42
CA ARG A 86 8.54 0.38 7.92
C ARG A 86 8.01 1.81 7.95
N PRO A 87 6.70 2.01 7.72
CA PRO A 87 6.10 3.32 7.85
C PRO A 87 6.06 3.77 9.31
N GLU A 88 6.19 5.07 9.53
CA GLU A 88 6.11 5.70 10.85
C GLU A 88 4.98 6.72 10.96
N THR A 89 4.45 7.18 9.83
CA THR A 89 3.36 8.16 9.74
C THR A 89 2.18 7.62 8.94
N TYR A 90 1.03 8.27 9.10
CA TYR A 90 -0.18 7.95 8.35
C TYR A 90 0.04 8.02 6.83
N TRP A 91 0.70 9.08 6.34
CA TRP A 91 1.02 9.21 4.93
C TRP A 91 1.98 8.11 4.44
N GLN A 92 3.00 7.80 5.22
CA GLN A 92 3.91 6.69 4.89
C GLN A 92 3.19 5.34 4.86
N ALA A 93 2.22 5.11 5.75
CA ALA A 93 1.43 3.88 5.74
C ALA A 93 0.59 3.75 4.45
N LEU A 94 -0.07 4.82 4.01
CA LEU A 94 -0.79 4.86 2.73
C LEU A 94 0.16 4.66 1.53
N GLN A 95 1.32 5.33 1.54
CA GLN A 95 2.32 5.20 0.47
C GLN A 95 2.92 3.79 0.43
N MET A 96 3.20 3.17 1.57
CA MET A 96 3.66 1.78 1.68
C MET A 96 2.64 0.80 1.10
N TYR A 97 1.35 0.98 1.45
CA TYR A 97 0.27 0.18 0.88
C TYR A 97 0.24 0.32 -0.65
N TRP A 98 0.28 1.56 -1.16
CA TRP A 98 0.23 1.79 -2.60
C TRP A 98 1.39 1.14 -3.36
N PHE A 99 2.62 1.23 -2.87
CA PHE A 99 3.77 0.58 -3.51
C PHE A 99 3.62 -0.94 -3.53
N THR A 100 3.15 -1.53 -2.45
CA THR A 100 2.90 -2.98 -2.37
C THR A 100 1.78 -3.40 -3.31
N HIS A 101 0.65 -2.66 -3.28
CA HIS A 101 -0.49 -2.89 -4.16
C HIS A 101 -0.08 -2.84 -5.64
N LEU A 102 0.66 -1.81 -6.02
CA LEU A 102 1.15 -1.65 -7.40
C LEU A 102 2.11 -2.78 -7.80
N GLY A 103 3.05 -3.16 -6.92
CA GLY A 103 3.97 -4.28 -7.17
C GLY A 103 3.23 -5.60 -7.40
N VAL A 104 2.20 -5.86 -6.60
CA VAL A 104 1.38 -7.08 -6.73
C VAL A 104 0.53 -7.05 -8.00
N THR A 105 -0.16 -5.94 -8.29
CA THR A 105 -1.08 -5.84 -9.44
C THR A 105 -0.35 -5.82 -10.79
N LEU A 106 0.90 -5.37 -10.84
CA LEU A 106 1.70 -5.40 -12.08
C LEU A 106 2.16 -6.82 -12.46
N GLU A 107 2.42 -7.68 -11.48
CA GLU A 107 3.00 -9.02 -11.71
C GLU A 107 1.93 -10.12 -11.65
N LEU A 108 0.95 -9.98 -10.77
CA LEU A 108 -0.12 -10.95 -10.65
C LEU A 108 -1.31 -10.58 -11.51
N ASN A 109 -2.30 -11.44 -11.49
CA ASN A 109 -3.50 -11.27 -12.28
C ASN A 109 -4.30 -10.02 -11.84
N PRO A 110 -4.40 -9.00 -12.69
CA PRO A 110 -5.10 -7.76 -12.35
C PRO A 110 -6.63 -7.89 -12.25
N TRP A 111 -7.16 -9.08 -12.49
CA TRP A 111 -8.59 -9.37 -12.38
C TRP A 111 -9.05 -9.71 -10.99
N ASP A 112 -8.13 -10.12 -10.14
CA ASP A 112 -8.45 -10.51 -8.78
C ASP A 112 -8.32 -9.28 -7.89
N ALA A 113 -9.35 -9.05 -7.07
CA ALA A 113 -9.37 -7.94 -6.15
C ALA A 113 -8.25 -8.08 -5.12
N PHE A 114 -7.31 -7.14 -5.12
CA PHE A 114 -6.33 -7.01 -4.07
C PHE A 114 -6.86 -6.06 -3.00
N THR A 115 -7.28 -6.62 -1.89
CA THR A 115 -7.88 -5.89 -0.79
C THR A 115 -6.88 -5.58 0.30
N PRO A 116 -6.85 -4.33 0.82
CA PRO A 116 -6.04 -4.00 1.99
C PRO A 116 -6.59 -4.63 3.29
N GLY A 117 -7.70 -5.36 3.21
CA GLY A 117 -8.39 -5.88 4.38
C GLY A 117 -9.10 -4.77 5.15
N ARG A 118 -8.97 -4.77 6.47
CA ARG A 118 -9.57 -3.76 7.37
C ARG A 118 -8.68 -2.52 7.41
N LEU A 119 -8.78 -1.69 6.37
CA LEU A 119 -7.90 -0.55 6.15
C LEU A 119 -7.95 0.45 7.30
N ASP A 120 -9.13 0.69 7.86
CA ASP A 120 -9.34 1.55 9.00
C ASP A 120 -8.56 1.11 10.25
N GLN A 121 -8.63 -0.19 10.59
CA GLN A 121 -7.91 -0.75 11.73
C GLN A 121 -6.39 -0.72 11.50
N HIS A 122 -5.94 -0.91 10.26
CA HIS A 122 -4.52 -0.84 9.91
C HIS A 122 -3.95 0.57 9.98
N LEU A 123 -4.73 1.58 9.59
CA LEU A 123 -4.29 2.97 9.55
C LEU A 123 -4.49 3.71 10.87
N ASN A 124 -5.44 3.29 11.70
CA ASN A 124 -5.80 4.00 12.93
C ASN A 124 -4.62 4.26 13.89
N PRO A 125 -3.69 3.32 14.14
CA PRO A 125 -2.55 3.59 15.01
C PRO A 125 -1.66 4.74 14.51
N PHE A 126 -1.51 4.88 13.19
CA PHE A 126 -0.76 5.98 12.59
C PHE A 126 -1.53 7.29 12.65
N TYR A 127 -2.86 7.23 12.40
CA TYR A 127 -3.74 8.38 12.52
C TYR A 127 -3.70 8.96 13.94
N GLU A 128 -3.91 8.14 14.97
CA GLU A 128 -3.88 8.56 16.37
C GLU A 128 -2.53 9.16 16.76
N LYS A 129 -1.43 8.51 16.37
CA LYS A 129 -0.07 8.98 16.63
C LYS A 129 0.19 10.34 16.00
N ASP A 130 -0.18 10.53 14.74
CA ASP A 130 0.11 11.76 14.01
C ASP A 130 -0.81 12.90 14.42
N THR A 131 -2.06 12.62 14.74
CA THR A 131 -3.02 13.59 15.29
C THR A 131 -2.58 14.06 16.67
N ALA A 132 -2.19 13.14 17.55
CA ALA A 132 -1.67 13.50 18.88
C ALA A 132 -0.38 14.35 18.80
N ALA A 133 0.42 14.17 17.77
CA ALA A 133 1.63 14.96 17.51
C ALA A 133 1.37 16.27 16.75
N GLY A 134 0.13 16.58 16.38
CA GLY A 134 -0.25 17.77 15.60
C GLY A 134 0.28 17.79 14.16
N ARG A 135 0.63 16.64 13.61
CA ARG A 135 1.10 16.49 12.22
C ARG A 135 -0.02 16.17 11.23
N LEU A 136 -1.15 15.69 11.72
CA LEU A 136 -2.30 15.26 10.95
C LEU A 136 -3.58 15.79 11.61
N ASP A 137 -4.53 16.21 10.80
CA ASP A 137 -5.92 16.44 11.18
C ASP A 137 -6.86 15.65 10.27
N ASP A 138 -8.15 15.70 10.54
CA ASP A 138 -9.16 14.98 9.75
C ASP A 138 -9.16 15.42 8.28
N THR A 139 -8.94 16.71 8.02
CA THR A 139 -8.96 17.26 6.67
C THR A 139 -7.82 16.68 5.83
N LEU A 140 -6.60 16.71 6.35
CA LEU A 140 -5.45 16.13 5.65
C LEU A 140 -5.55 14.61 5.56
N ALA A 141 -6.06 13.94 6.59
CA ALA A 141 -6.27 12.49 6.57
C ALA A 141 -7.27 12.07 5.48
N LEU A 142 -8.36 12.82 5.33
CA LEU A 142 -9.36 12.63 4.28
C LEU A 142 -8.75 12.87 2.89
N GLU A 143 -8.06 13.99 2.68
CA GLU A 143 -7.39 14.31 1.41
C GLU A 143 -6.42 13.20 0.97
N LEU A 144 -5.66 12.63 1.90
CA LEU A 144 -4.74 11.53 1.60
C LEU A 144 -5.49 10.24 1.25
N LEU A 145 -6.64 9.95 1.86
CA LEU A 145 -7.52 8.85 1.46
C LEU A 145 -8.09 9.07 0.06
N GLU A 146 -8.57 10.28 -0.25
CA GLU A 146 -9.07 10.63 -1.58
C GLU A 146 -7.99 10.44 -2.66
N CYS A 147 -6.75 10.82 -2.36
CA CYS A 147 -5.62 10.53 -3.24
C CYS A 147 -5.43 9.03 -3.49
N LEU A 148 -5.59 8.19 -2.46
CA LEU A 148 -5.55 6.73 -2.60
C LEU A 148 -6.73 6.22 -3.43
N TRP A 149 -7.95 6.73 -3.22
CA TRP A 149 -9.15 6.38 -4.01
C TRP A 149 -8.95 6.69 -5.49
N VAL A 150 -8.41 7.87 -5.83
CA VAL A 150 -8.03 8.21 -7.21
C VAL A 150 -7.04 7.20 -7.79
N LYS A 151 -6.06 6.77 -7.01
CA LYS A 151 -5.07 5.78 -7.47
C LYS A 151 -5.70 4.42 -7.73
N LEU A 152 -6.53 3.93 -6.83
CA LEU A 152 -7.24 2.65 -6.98
C LEU A 152 -8.19 2.68 -8.18
N PHE A 153 -8.88 3.80 -8.42
CA PHE A 153 -9.77 3.96 -9.56
C PHE A 153 -9.02 4.10 -10.91
N ASN A 154 -7.88 4.78 -10.91
CA ASN A 154 -7.08 5.04 -12.12
C ASN A 154 -6.08 3.93 -12.48
N SER A 155 -5.99 2.88 -11.67
CA SER A 155 -5.10 1.76 -11.98
C SER A 155 -5.83 0.77 -12.88
N PRO A 156 -5.68 0.88 -14.23
CA PRO A 156 -6.41 -0.01 -15.11
C PRO A 156 -5.83 -1.42 -15.03
N ALA A 157 -6.70 -2.38 -14.78
CA ALA A 157 -6.36 -3.78 -14.95
C ALA A 157 -6.28 -4.11 -16.45
N PRO A 158 -5.17 -4.65 -16.97
CA PRO A 158 -5.13 -5.11 -18.35
C PRO A 158 -6.11 -6.25 -18.56
N VAL A 159 -6.78 -6.24 -19.70
CA VAL A 159 -7.73 -7.30 -20.07
C VAL A 159 -6.99 -8.62 -20.19
N LYS A 160 -7.48 -9.66 -19.51
CA LYS A 160 -6.97 -11.03 -19.67
C LYS A 160 -7.10 -11.52 -21.10
N VAL A 161 -6.11 -12.26 -21.56
CA VAL A 161 -6.19 -12.97 -22.84
C VAL A 161 -7.41 -13.92 -22.82
N GLY A 162 -8.28 -13.78 -23.81
CA GLY A 162 -9.50 -14.58 -23.92
C GLY A 162 -10.74 -14.02 -23.25
N VAL A 163 -10.63 -12.86 -22.58
CA VAL A 163 -11.78 -12.15 -22.02
C VAL A 163 -12.07 -10.92 -22.84
N THR A 164 -13.33 -10.70 -23.21
CA THR A 164 -13.73 -9.58 -24.04
C THR A 164 -14.04 -8.33 -23.18
N LEU A 165 -13.97 -7.15 -23.81
CA LEU A 165 -14.42 -5.90 -23.22
C LEU A 165 -15.87 -5.98 -22.69
N LYS A 166 -16.71 -6.79 -23.31
CA LYS A 166 -18.11 -7.00 -22.93
C LYS A 166 -18.22 -7.76 -21.59
N GLU A 167 -17.27 -8.63 -21.31
CA GLU A 167 -17.24 -9.44 -20.07
C GLU A 167 -16.52 -8.74 -18.93
N SER A 168 -15.62 -7.81 -19.25
CA SER A 168 -14.85 -7.05 -18.30
C SER A 168 -14.92 -5.55 -18.60
N GLY A 169 -16.00 -4.94 -18.20
CA GLY A 169 -16.30 -3.56 -18.57
C GLY A 169 -15.65 -2.48 -17.72
N THR A 170 -15.02 -2.79 -16.60
CA THR A 170 -14.57 -1.77 -15.63
C THR A 170 -13.10 -1.38 -15.74
N TYR A 171 -12.23 -2.27 -16.20
CA TYR A 171 -10.77 -2.01 -16.34
C TYR A 171 -10.06 -1.48 -15.08
N VAL A 172 -10.60 -1.75 -13.91
CA VAL A 172 -10.00 -1.43 -12.62
C VAL A 172 -9.71 -2.72 -11.85
N ASP A 173 -8.84 -2.64 -10.87
CA ASP A 173 -8.35 -3.79 -10.11
C ASP A 173 -9.33 -4.36 -9.07
N PHE A 174 -10.56 -3.88 -9.02
CA PHE A 174 -11.64 -4.34 -8.12
C PHE A 174 -11.27 -4.36 -6.63
N ALA A 175 -10.47 -3.42 -6.18
CA ALA A 175 -10.10 -3.34 -4.78
C ALA A 175 -11.34 -3.22 -3.87
N ASN A 176 -11.40 -4.04 -2.81
CA ASN A 176 -12.45 -3.98 -1.80
C ASN A 176 -11.86 -3.49 -0.48
N ILE A 177 -12.38 -2.40 0.04
CA ILE A 177 -11.99 -1.83 1.31
C ILE A 177 -12.96 -2.34 2.38
N ASN A 178 -12.46 -2.94 3.45
CA ASN A 178 -13.26 -3.33 4.59
C ASN A 178 -13.08 -2.33 5.73
N THR A 179 -14.18 -1.98 6.40
CA THR A 179 -14.20 -1.08 7.55
C THR A 179 -15.00 -1.68 8.71
N GLY A 180 -14.65 -1.33 9.93
CA GLY A 180 -15.32 -1.82 11.13
C GLY A 180 -15.00 -3.28 11.46
N GLY A 181 -16.03 -3.99 11.95
CA GLY A 181 -15.90 -5.37 12.41
C GLY A 181 -15.23 -5.47 13.79
N VAL A 182 -14.82 -6.68 14.13
CA VAL A 182 -14.29 -7.01 15.45
C VAL A 182 -12.77 -7.05 15.41
N ARG A 183 -12.10 -6.50 16.42
CA ARG A 183 -10.66 -6.61 16.62
C ARG A 183 -10.26 -8.00 17.14
N GLU A 184 -8.95 -8.25 17.23
CA GLU A 184 -8.41 -9.53 17.71
C GLU A 184 -8.82 -9.82 19.18
N ASP A 185 -8.97 -8.76 19.99
CA ASP A 185 -9.44 -8.83 21.39
C ASP A 185 -10.96 -9.02 21.55
N GLY A 186 -11.72 -9.04 20.46
CA GLY A 186 -13.17 -9.16 20.47
C GLY A 186 -13.92 -7.83 20.60
N GLU A 187 -13.22 -6.71 20.74
CA GLU A 187 -13.80 -5.37 20.82
C GLU A 187 -14.20 -4.81 19.45
N ASP A 188 -15.03 -3.78 19.45
CA ASP A 188 -15.45 -3.06 18.24
C ASP A 188 -14.22 -2.46 17.52
N GLY A 189 -14.09 -2.76 16.25
CA GLY A 189 -13.01 -2.27 15.39
C GLY A 189 -13.28 -0.92 14.75
N VAL A 190 -14.49 -0.38 14.88
CA VAL A 190 -14.84 0.94 14.35
C VAL A 190 -14.02 2.04 15.04
N ASN A 191 -13.46 2.94 14.24
CA ASN A 191 -12.59 4.00 14.72
C ASN A 191 -12.76 5.27 13.85
N ARG A 192 -11.99 6.35 14.12
CA ARG A 192 -12.14 7.59 13.35
C ARG A 192 -11.86 7.40 11.87
N VAL A 193 -10.89 6.56 11.52
CA VAL A 193 -10.55 6.30 10.11
C VAL A 193 -11.70 5.57 9.40
N SER A 194 -12.51 4.76 10.09
CA SER A 194 -13.71 4.14 9.50
C SER A 194 -14.67 5.20 8.96
N TYR A 195 -14.89 6.26 9.71
CA TYR A 195 -15.77 7.37 9.29
C TYR A 195 -15.13 8.19 8.17
N LEU A 196 -13.81 8.46 8.23
CA LEU A 196 -13.10 9.16 7.15
C LEU A 196 -13.15 8.39 5.83
N ILE A 197 -13.15 7.06 5.87
CA ILE A 197 -13.34 6.24 4.68
C ILE A 197 -14.73 6.41 4.10
N LEU A 198 -15.77 6.48 4.94
CA LEU A 198 -17.14 6.73 4.47
C LEU A 198 -17.29 8.15 3.90
N ASP A 199 -16.71 9.16 4.56
CA ASP A 199 -16.68 10.53 4.07
C ASP A 199 -15.96 10.59 2.70
N CYS A 200 -14.81 9.92 2.55
CA CYS A 200 -14.08 9.80 1.27
C CYS A 200 -14.95 9.18 0.17
N MET A 201 -15.70 8.14 0.46
CA MET A 201 -16.61 7.51 -0.51
C MET A 201 -17.73 8.46 -0.95
N GLU A 202 -18.30 9.22 -0.01
CA GLU A 202 -19.36 10.19 -0.29
C GLU A 202 -18.83 11.32 -1.17
N ASP A 203 -17.65 11.83 -0.90
CA ASP A 203 -17.03 12.93 -1.64
C ASP A 203 -16.58 12.49 -3.04
N MET A 204 -15.90 11.36 -3.14
CA MET A 204 -15.34 10.87 -4.40
C MET A 204 -16.40 10.34 -5.37
N ARG A 205 -17.48 9.75 -4.88
CA ARG A 205 -18.59 9.19 -5.70
C ARG A 205 -18.14 8.27 -6.83
N GLN A 206 -17.07 7.55 -6.59
CA GLN A 206 -16.53 6.56 -7.52
C GLN A 206 -17.19 5.20 -7.30
N ASN A 207 -17.36 4.43 -8.36
CA ASN A 207 -17.89 3.07 -8.27
C ASN A 207 -16.82 2.02 -7.88
N GLN A 208 -15.57 2.43 -7.76
CA GLN A 208 -14.43 1.65 -7.28
C GLN A 208 -13.44 2.57 -6.52
N PRO A 209 -12.77 2.10 -5.46
CA PRO A 209 -12.90 0.78 -4.82
C PRO A 209 -14.27 0.60 -4.16
N ASN A 210 -14.72 -0.64 -4.03
CA ASN A 210 -15.89 -0.96 -3.21
C ASN A 210 -15.51 -0.87 -1.73
N SER A 211 -16.44 -0.42 -0.89
CA SER A 211 -16.27 -0.50 0.55
C SER A 211 -17.34 -1.35 1.19
N ASN A 212 -16.91 -2.25 2.07
CA ASN A 212 -17.77 -3.13 2.85
C ASN A 212 -17.69 -2.71 4.32
N VAL A 213 -18.81 -2.24 4.86
CA VAL A 213 -18.94 -1.94 6.29
C VAL A 213 -19.33 -3.21 7.03
N GLN A 214 -18.50 -3.61 7.99
CA GLN A 214 -18.77 -4.75 8.84
C GLN A 214 -19.30 -4.26 10.20
N ILE A 215 -20.41 -4.85 10.60
CA ILE A 215 -21.14 -4.54 11.85
C ILE A 215 -20.87 -5.66 12.85
#